data_88a2ebfe9e2247308944e6e3f5601385
#
_entry.id   88a2ebfe9e2247308944e6e3f5601385
#
_cell.length_a   1.000
_cell.length_b   1.000
_cell.length_c   1.000
_cell.angle_alpha   90.00
_cell.angle_beta   90.00
_cell.angle_gamma   90.00
#
_symmetry.space_group_name_H-M   'P 1'
#
loop_
_entity.id
_entity.type
_entity.pdbx_description
1 polymer ?
#
loop_
_entity_poly.entity_id
_entity_poly.type
_entity_poly.pdbx_seq_one_letter_code
_entity_poly.pdbx_strand_id
1 'polypeptide(L)'
;MVAFLSMYQIMVSAQCYTADQQQSWLQKAEAAKPTIKKTIHHPLQEVSIVKDVEAFQGYKAVKVGDIKDLYIQSFKQKKEVVVDFGEHLVGRVSFKIKDIGGMQDAVLRFKVTFGEVPSDLALPVEPYTGGLSRGWLQDFICDVSYDGSFQFSRRITARYMKIEAIGTSAYSDFCFDNITFESTTSAGLSKVKLADSTPMIFKDIARVSENTLRDCMQGVYEDGPKRDQRLWMGDLYLEALANTASFQQYDVTKRCLYLLAGLANPRNGLLYSNMVEYPTPHAQNSFFVDYALSYVLTLDDYLKATGDVATGLDLWPVVKNQIETVLSQAIDQNGLYSNTSYQYPGMMFSTVFFDWSPVALDNHAAIQGLLVYTMEHALDIAKRIGTTAEVKDYPAQVKRLRAAGKKAYWDAKQKLVLSGKEKQNSYTGTSWAILGGIISGKDAQSAIKNVMRNPKAIKPGTPYANHFLVQAMLNCGLKQEAKDYVEQYWGGMVRLGADTFWEYYVPDNHLFSSYNGYTLLNSYCHAWSCTPIYFIVNYPEVFQK
;
A
#
# COMPACT_ATOMS: atom_id res chain seq x y z
N MET A 1 -47.03 42.09 25.48
CA MET A 1 -46.55 41.31 24.31
C MET A 1 -45.09 41.66 24.15
N VAL A 2 -44.21 40.90 24.82
CA VAL A 2 -42.74 41.13 24.84
C VAL A 2 -42.13 40.10 23.93
N ALA A 3 -41.51 40.56 22.86
CA ALA A 3 -40.85 39.73 21.88
C ALA A 3 -39.48 39.30 22.44
N PHE A 4 -39.29 38.00 22.69
CA PHE A 4 -37.99 37.39 22.93
C PHE A 4 -37.28 37.21 21.57
N LEU A 5 -36.32 38.05 21.26
CA LEU A 5 -35.31 37.80 20.24
C LEU A 5 -34.29 36.85 20.83
N SER A 6 -34.34 35.59 20.45
CA SER A 6 -33.27 34.64 20.69
C SER A 6 -32.13 34.93 19.72
N MET A 7 -31.05 35.55 20.22
CA MET A 7 -29.75 35.59 19.51
C MET A 7 -29.18 34.16 19.45
N TYR A 8 -29.32 33.53 18.31
CA TYR A 8 -28.44 32.41 17.96
C TYR A 8 -27.05 33.00 17.69
N GLN A 9 -26.18 32.94 18.69
CA GLN A 9 -24.76 33.09 18.45
C GLN A 9 -24.31 31.84 17.64
N ILE A 10 -24.09 32.04 16.35
CA ILE A 10 -23.34 31.11 15.54
C ILE A 10 -21.90 31.16 16.09
N MET A 11 -21.56 30.23 16.95
CA MET A 11 -20.14 29.96 17.26
C MET A 11 -19.48 29.56 15.95
N VAL A 12 -18.81 30.49 15.30
CA VAL A 12 -17.82 30.20 14.29
C VAL A 12 -16.69 29.47 15.04
N SER A 13 -16.68 28.16 15.01
CA SER A 13 -15.55 27.41 15.55
C SER A 13 -14.31 27.92 14.81
N ALA A 14 -13.31 28.40 15.54
CA ALA A 14 -12.04 28.80 14.96
C ALA A 14 -11.51 27.65 14.09
N GLN A 15 -11.17 27.92 12.84
CA GLN A 15 -10.56 26.94 11.95
C GLN A 15 -9.20 26.52 12.55
N CYS A 16 -8.91 25.23 12.55
CA CYS A 16 -7.63 24.70 13.04
C CYS A 16 -6.46 25.23 12.21
N TYR A 17 -6.63 25.26 10.87
CA TYR A 17 -5.68 25.88 9.93
C TYR A 17 -6.39 26.94 9.11
N THR A 18 -5.68 28.04 8.79
CA THR A 18 -6.23 29.08 7.92
C THR A 18 -6.28 28.59 6.47
N ALA A 19 -7.19 29.13 5.67
CA ALA A 19 -7.26 28.83 4.24
C ALA A 19 -5.94 29.14 3.52
N ASP A 20 -5.28 30.26 3.89
CA ASP A 20 -3.98 30.65 3.33
C ASP A 20 -2.88 29.64 3.68
N GLN A 21 -2.88 29.11 4.88
CA GLN A 21 -1.93 28.10 5.30
C GLN A 21 -2.12 26.79 4.51
N GLN A 22 -3.37 26.29 4.39
CA GLN A 22 -3.67 25.12 3.59
C GLN A 22 -3.32 25.32 2.11
N GLN A 23 -3.63 26.48 1.56
CA GLN A 23 -3.26 26.83 0.19
C GLN A 23 -1.73 26.89 -0.01
N SER A 24 -0.99 27.42 0.96
CA SER A 24 0.48 27.40 0.93
C SER A 24 1.03 25.97 0.91
N TRP A 25 0.46 25.06 1.71
CA TRP A 25 0.87 23.65 1.70
C TRP A 25 0.56 22.96 0.36
N LEU A 26 -0.59 23.24 -0.26
CA LEU A 26 -0.91 22.72 -1.60
C LEU A 26 0.05 23.26 -2.67
N GLN A 27 0.46 24.51 -2.59
CA GLN A 27 1.48 25.08 -3.49
C GLN A 27 2.85 24.41 -3.29
N LYS A 28 3.26 24.12 -2.05
CA LYS A 28 4.50 23.37 -1.75
C LYS A 28 4.42 21.93 -2.24
N ALA A 29 3.26 21.30 -2.14
CA ALA A 29 3.01 19.97 -2.71
C ALA A 29 3.16 19.99 -4.25
N GLU A 30 2.64 21.01 -4.92
CA GLU A 30 2.79 21.11 -6.38
C GLU A 30 4.24 21.41 -6.77
N ALA A 31 4.96 22.23 -6.01
CA ALA A 31 6.39 22.48 -6.23
C ALA A 31 7.27 21.23 -6.03
N ALA A 32 6.83 20.28 -5.19
CA ALA A 32 7.52 19.02 -4.96
C ALA A 32 7.02 17.88 -5.88
N LYS A 33 6.21 18.18 -6.89
CA LYS A 33 5.70 17.18 -7.83
C LYS A 33 6.82 16.50 -8.58
N PRO A 34 6.94 15.17 -8.50
CA PRO A 34 8.02 14.44 -9.15
C PRO A 34 7.83 14.42 -10.67
N THR A 35 8.94 14.34 -11.40
CA THR A 35 8.92 14.12 -12.85
C THR A 35 8.57 12.66 -13.15
N ILE A 36 7.54 12.44 -13.94
CA ILE A 36 7.15 11.10 -14.41
C ILE A 36 8.04 10.71 -15.60
N LYS A 37 8.74 9.61 -15.43
CA LYS A 37 9.53 8.95 -16.48
C LYS A 37 8.63 8.03 -17.29
N LYS A 38 8.92 7.95 -18.59
CA LYS A 38 8.22 7.08 -19.53
C LYS A 38 9.22 6.15 -20.21
N THR A 39 8.86 4.88 -20.33
CA THR A 39 9.68 3.88 -21.01
C THR A 39 8.79 3.00 -21.89
N ILE A 40 9.24 2.73 -23.13
CA ILE A 40 8.52 1.86 -24.04
C ILE A 40 9.02 0.42 -23.86
N HIS A 41 8.07 -0.48 -23.63
CA HIS A 41 8.29 -1.92 -23.55
C HIS A 41 7.53 -2.63 -24.66
N HIS A 42 8.09 -3.75 -25.11
CA HIS A 42 7.44 -4.66 -26.03
C HIS A 42 7.24 -6.02 -25.35
N PRO A 43 6.24 -6.80 -25.74
CA PRO A 43 6.11 -8.16 -25.24
C PRO A 43 7.38 -8.97 -25.53
N LEU A 44 7.80 -9.81 -24.60
CA LEU A 44 8.97 -10.66 -24.75
C LEU A 44 8.65 -11.99 -25.44
N GLN A 45 7.46 -12.52 -25.18
CA GLN A 45 7.05 -13.84 -25.64
C GLN A 45 5.55 -14.00 -25.68
N GLU A 46 5.13 -14.99 -26.45
CA GLU A 46 3.78 -15.51 -26.40
C GLU A 46 3.69 -16.63 -25.38
N VAL A 47 2.63 -16.64 -24.58
CA VAL A 47 2.39 -17.64 -23.54
C VAL A 47 0.99 -18.26 -23.65
N SER A 48 0.81 -19.42 -23.07
CA SER A 48 -0.50 -20.01 -22.78
C SER A 48 -0.71 -20.07 -21.27
N ILE A 49 -1.93 -19.74 -20.82
CA ILE A 49 -2.29 -19.88 -19.41
C ILE A 49 -2.85 -21.29 -19.19
N VAL A 50 -2.14 -22.07 -18.39
CA VAL A 50 -2.46 -23.48 -18.15
C VAL A 50 -2.77 -23.72 -16.66
N LYS A 51 -3.65 -24.68 -16.40
CA LYS A 51 -3.92 -25.13 -15.03
C LYS A 51 -2.68 -25.83 -14.45
N ASP A 52 -2.35 -25.50 -13.21
CA ASP A 52 -1.31 -26.15 -12.42
C ASP A 52 -1.65 -26.00 -10.93
N VAL A 53 -1.91 -27.09 -10.26
CA VAL A 53 -2.37 -27.10 -8.87
C VAL A 53 -1.32 -26.59 -7.87
N GLU A 54 -0.03 -26.64 -8.26
CA GLU A 54 1.08 -26.15 -7.45
C GLU A 54 1.35 -24.64 -7.67
N ALA A 55 0.77 -24.07 -8.75
CA ALA A 55 0.95 -22.65 -9.05
C ALA A 55 0.01 -21.77 -8.24
N PHE A 56 0.38 -20.50 -8.12
CA PHE A 56 -0.47 -19.51 -7.47
C PHE A 56 -1.86 -19.48 -8.09
N GLN A 57 -2.89 -19.66 -7.26
CA GLN A 57 -4.30 -19.74 -7.65
C GLN A 57 -4.59 -20.79 -8.75
N GLY A 58 -3.75 -21.80 -8.89
CA GLY A 58 -3.98 -22.92 -9.80
C GLY A 58 -3.67 -22.66 -11.28
N TYR A 59 -2.93 -21.58 -11.60
CA TYR A 59 -2.60 -21.23 -12.99
C TYR A 59 -1.16 -20.74 -13.15
N LYS A 60 -0.54 -21.09 -14.28
CA LYS A 60 0.76 -20.57 -14.69
C LYS A 60 0.79 -20.19 -16.17
N ALA A 61 1.71 -19.29 -16.52
CA ALA A 61 2.02 -18.94 -17.90
C ALA A 61 3.15 -19.84 -18.43
N VAL A 62 2.98 -20.43 -19.60
CA VAL A 62 3.96 -21.28 -20.25
C VAL A 62 4.25 -20.72 -21.64
N LYS A 63 5.53 -20.50 -21.96
CA LYS A 63 5.95 -20.03 -23.30
C LYS A 63 5.47 -21.01 -24.38
N VAL A 64 4.83 -20.49 -25.43
CA VAL A 64 4.34 -21.26 -26.57
C VAL A 64 4.85 -20.74 -27.92
N GLY A 65 5.36 -19.51 -27.99
CA GLY A 65 5.88 -18.91 -29.21
C GLY A 65 6.79 -17.72 -28.96
N ASP A 66 7.48 -17.31 -30.00
CA ASP A 66 8.24 -16.06 -30.01
C ASP A 66 7.36 -14.92 -30.51
N ILE A 67 7.53 -13.74 -29.94
CA ILE A 67 6.71 -12.58 -30.29
C ILE A 67 6.82 -12.18 -31.78
N LYS A 68 7.94 -12.50 -32.43
CA LYS A 68 8.16 -12.22 -33.85
C LYS A 68 7.15 -12.93 -34.74
N ASP A 69 6.71 -14.12 -34.36
CA ASP A 69 5.74 -14.91 -35.13
C ASP A 69 4.38 -14.23 -35.13
N LEU A 70 3.99 -13.55 -34.05
CA LEU A 70 2.75 -12.79 -33.93
C LEU A 70 2.66 -11.65 -34.94
N TYR A 71 3.80 -11.08 -35.36
CA TYR A 71 3.85 -9.94 -36.30
C TYR A 71 3.83 -10.33 -37.77
N ILE A 72 3.89 -11.63 -38.07
CA ILE A 72 3.86 -12.15 -39.45
C ILE A 72 2.78 -13.19 -39.66
N GLN A 73 2.24 -13.77 -38.59
CA GLN A 73 1.25 -14.85 -38.68
C GLN A 73 -0.17 -14.28 -38.81
N SER A 74 -0.99 -14.84 -39.70
CA SER A 74 -2.41 -14.56 -39.76
C SER A 74 -3.10 -14.79 -38.43
N PHE A 75 -3.78 -13.77 -37.93
CA PHE A 75 -4.56 -13.85 -36.71
C PHE A 75 -5.93 -14.47 -36.92
N LYS A 76 -6.41 -14.53 -38.16
CA LYS A 76 -7.70 -15.14 -38.53
C LYS A 76 -7.76 -16.62 -38.16
N GLN A 77 -6.61 -17.33 -38.22
CA GLN A 77 -6.50 -18.73 -37.85
C GLN A 77 -6.32 -18.91 -36.34
N LYS A 78 -5.82 -17.90 -35.65
CA LYS A 78 -5.48 -17.91 -34.23
C LYS A 78 -6.28 -16.83 -33.52
N LYS A 79 -7.51 -17.16 -33.11
CA LYS A 79 -8.47 -16.20 -32.54
C LYS A 79 -8.10 -15.63 -31.18
N GLU A 80 -7.11 -16.18 -30.52
CA GLU A 80 -6.66 -15.76 -29.19
C GLU A 80 -5.14 -15.78 -29.10
N VAL A 81 -4.57 -14.80 -28.44
CA VAL A 81 -3.15 -14.75 -28.05
C VAL A 81 -3.01 -14.16 -26.65
N VAL A 82 -2.04 -14.68 -25.92
CA VAL A 82 -1.59 -14.07 -24.65
C VAL A 82 -0.14 -13.70 -24.77
N VAL A 83 0.17 -12.44 -24.52
CA VAL A 83 1.56 -11.94 -24.50
C VAL A 83 2.01 -11.64 -23.07
N ASP A 84 3.28 -11.94 -22.79
CA ASP A 84 3.98 -11.66 -21.54
C ASP A 84 5.01 -10.55 -21.78
N PHE A 85 4.89 -9.43 -21.06
CA PHE A 85 5.87 -8.35 -21.11
C PHE A 85 7.14 -8.64 -20.32
N GLY A 86 7.17 -9.74 -19.56
CA GLY A 86 8.35 -10.20 -18.80
C GLY A 86 8.46 -9.59 -17.41
N GLU A 87 7.80 -8.47 -17.17
CA GLU A 87 7.70 -7.80 -15.87
C GLU A 87 6.35 -7.11 -15.72
N HIS A 88 5.97 -6.82 -14.47
CA HIS A 88 4.80 -5.99 -14.17
C HIS A 88 5.07 -4.54 -14.59
N LEU A 89 4.10 -3.90 -15.22
CA LEU A 89 4.19 -2.55 -15.76
C LEU A 89 2.92 -1.74 -15.46
N VAL A 90 3.10 -0.42 -15.32
CA VAL A 90 2.02 0.54 -15.10
C VAL A 90 2.11 1.64 -16.13
N GLY A 91 1.06 1.85 -16.94
CA GLY A 91 1.12 2.88 -17.98
C GLY A 91 0.05 2.77 -19.05
N ARG A 92 0.41 3.03 -20.29
CA ARG A 92 -0.51 3.01 -21.43
C ARG A 92 -0.12 1.93 -22.43
N VAL A 93 -1.12 1.15 -22.83
CA VAL A 93 -0.94 0.10 -23.84
C VAL A 93 -1.52 0.55 -25.15
N SER A 94 -0.84 0.23 -26.23
CA SER A 94 -1.31 0.37 -27.59
C SER A 94 -0.89 -0.80 -28.46
N PHE A 95 -1.64 -1.06 -29.50
CA PHE A 95 -1.29 -2.02 -30.54
C PHE A 95 -1.68 -1.51 -31.91
N LYS A 96 -1.00 -2.00 -32.92
CA LYS A 96 -1.26 -1.68 -34.32
C LYS A 96 -1.54 -2.96 -35.09
N ILE A 97 -2.54 -2.89 -35.96
CA ILE A 97 -2.95 -3.96 -36.87
C ILE A 97 -2.41 -3.66 -38.27
N LYS A 98 -1.96 -4.71 -38.95
CA LYS A 98 -1.50 -4.70 -40.34
C LYS A 98 -2.41 -5.58 -41.18
N ASP A 99 -2.93 -5.01 -42.26
CA ASP A 99 -3.62 -5.79 -43.32
C ASP A 99 -2.62 -6.66 -44.06
N ILE A 100 -2.93 -7.93 -44.21
CA ILE A 100 -2.11 -8.89 -44.98
C ILE A 100 -2.84 -9.50 -46.18
N GLY A 101 -4.04 -9.01 -46.51
CA GLY A 101 -4.74 -9.34 -47.73
C GLY A 101 -6.25 -9.51 -47.60
N GLY A 102 -6.88 -9.49 -48.75
CA GLY A 102 -8.32 -9.66 -48.88
C GLY A 102 -9.09 -8.34 -48.99
N MET A 103 -10.40 -8.41 -48.83
CA MET A 103 -11.32 -7.26 -48.93
C MET A 103 -11.89 -6.96 -47.53
N GLN A 104 -11.62 -5.77 -47.06
CA GLN A 104 -12.13 -5.28 -45.78
C GLN A 104 -13.60 -4.87 -45.93
N ASP A 105 -14.49 -5.46 -45.15
CA ASP A 105 -15.91 -5.16 -45.14
C ASP A 105 -16.39 -4.59 -43.78
N ALA A 106 -15.58 -4.70 -42.73
CA ALA A 106 -15.87 -4.20 -41.40
C ALA A 106 -14.60 -3.94 -40.59
N VAL A 107 -14.74 -3.26 -39.45
CA VAL A 107 -13.68 -3.14 -38.42
C VAL A 107 -13.46 -4.48 -37.72
N LEU A 108 -12.26 -4.64 -37.16
CA LEU A 108 -11.93 -5.76 -36.29
C LEU A 108 -12.41 -5.46 -34.86
N ARG A 109 -13.06 -6.43 -34.24
CA ARG A 109 -13.49 -6.32 -32.84
C ARG A 109 -12.73 -7.28 -31.98
N PHE A 110 -12.10 -6.73 -30.94
CA PHE A 110 -11.32 -7.49 -29.97
C PHE A 110 -11.92 -7.38 -28.57
N LYS A 111 -11.83 -8.49 -27.81
CA LYS A 111 -11.85 -8.45 -26.36
C LYS A 111 -10.42 -8.52 -25.86
N VAL A 112 -10.04 -7.57 -25.01
CA VAL A 112 -8.69 -7.49 -24.43
C VAL A 112 -8.80 -7.52 -22.93
N THR A 113 -8.06 -8.43 -22.30
CA THR A 113 -7.99 -8.57 -20.84
C THR A 113 -6.54 -8.44 -20.39
N PHE A 114 -6.32 -7.60 -19.37
CA PHE A 114 -5.02 -7.43 -18.76
C PHE A 114 -4.98 -8.10 -17.40
N GLY A 115 -3.86 -8.72 -17.07
CA GLY A 115 -3.65 -9.42 -15.80
C GLY A 115 -2.27 -9.13 -15.20
N GLU A 116 -2.24 -8.96 -13.88
CA GLU A 116 -1.01 -8.87 -13.10
C GLU A 116 -0.41 -10.26 -12.90
N VAL A 117 -1.28 -11.28 -12.77
CA VAL A 117 -0.92 -12.71 -12.58
C VAL A 117 -1.68 -13.58 -13.58
N PRO A 118 -1.21 -14.83 -13.85
CA PRO A 118 -1.84 -15.72 -14.83
C PRO A 118 -3.33 -16.01 -14.55
N SER A 119 -3.74 -16.11 -13.29
CA SER A 119 -5.13 -16.37 -12.90
C SER A 119 -6.09 -15.24 -13.31
N ASP A 120 -5.63 -13.98 -13.41
CA ASP A 120 -6.46 -12.86 -13.88
C ASP A 120 -6.98 -13.07 -15.30
N LEU A 121 -6.24 -13.83 -16.13
CA LEU A 121 -6.62 -14.13 -17.51
C LEU A 121 -7.43 -15.43 -17.67
N ALA A 122 -7.40 -16.29 -16.65
CA ALA A 122 -8.01 -17.62 -16.69
C ALA A 122 -9.36 -17.68 -16.00
N LEU A 123 -9.56 -16.87 -14.97
CA LEU A 123 -10.80 -16.87 -14.19
C LEU A 123 -11.90 -16.09 -14.92
N PRO A 124 -13.16 -16.57 -14.88
CA PRO A 124 -14.27 -15.85 -15.50
C PRO A 124 -14.59 -14.57 -14.71
N VAL A 125 -14.82 -13.48 -15.45
CA VAL A 125 -15.27 -12.21 -14.88
C VAL A 125 -16.74 -12.31 -14.44
N GLU A 126 -17.58 -13.00 -15.22
CA GLU A 126 -19.00 -13.15 -14.91
C GLU A 126 -19.32 -14.55 -14.34
N PRO A 127 -20.29 -14.68 -13.44
CA PRO A 127 -21.05 -13.60 -12.83
C PRO A 127 -20.22 -12.77 -11.84
N TYR A 128 -20.33 -11.43 -11.91
CA TYR A 128 -19.59 -10.55 -11.02
C TYR A 128 -20.24 -10.53 -9.63
N THR A 129 -19.46 -10.90 -8.60
CA THR A 129 -19.89 -10.95 -7.19
C THR A 129 -18.99 -10.16 -6.24
N GLY A 130 -18.06 -9.37 -6.80
CA GLY A 130 -17.06 -8.64 -6.01
C GLY A 130 -17.68 -7.55 -5.12
N GLY A 131 -17.00 -7.25 -4.02
CA GLY A 131 -17.41 -6.22 -3.04
C GLY A 131 -17.15 -4.78 -3.46
N LEU A 132 -16.47 -4.54 -4.60
CA LEU A 132 -16.16 -3.22 -5.14
C LEU A 132 -16.75 -3.05 -6.55
N SER A 133 -16.50 -1.89 -7.18
CA SER A 133 -16.96 -1.66 -8.55
C SER A 133 -16.30 -2.61 -9.56
N ARG A 134 -17.09 -3.22 -10.45
CA ARG A 134 -16.60 -3.97 -11.61
C ARG A 134 -15.68 -3.12 -12.51
N GLY A 135 -15.85 -1.79 -12.50
CA GLY A 135 -15.00 -0.87 -13.24
C GLY A 135 -13.50 -0.96 -12.94
N TRP A 136 -13.11 -1.60 -11.83
CA TRP A 136 -11.70 -1.88 -11.53
C TRP A 136 -11.09 -3.00 -12.38
N LEU A 137 -11.90 -3.89 -12.92
CA LEU A 137 -11.40 -4.95 -13.80
C LEU A 137 -10.92 -4.37 -15.13
N GLN A 138 -9.88 -4.97 -15.67
CA GLN A 138 -9.18 -4.46 -16.86
C GLN A 138 -9.51 -5.34 -18.08
N ASP A 139 -10.81 -5.49 -18.37
CA ASP A 139 -11.32 -6.19 -19.54
C ASP A 139 -12.09 -5.20 -20.44
N PHE A 140 -11.78 -5.19 -21.73
CA PHE A 140 -12.25 -4.19 -22.68
C PHE A 140 -12.74 -4.85 -23.96
N ILE A 141 -13.72 -4.22 -24.62
CA ILE A 141 -14.06 -4.48 -26.01
C ILE A 141 -13.68 -3.24 -26.81
N CYS A 142 -12.94 -3.43 -27.91
CA CYS A 142 -12.50 -2.35 -28.76
C CYS A 142 -12.64 -2.72 -30.25
N ASP A 143 -12.95 -1.71 -31.05
CA ASP A 143 -13.03 -1.80 -32.51
C ASP A 143 -11.82 -1.12 -33.14
N VAL A 144 -11.11 -1.78 -34.03
CA VAL A 144 -9.88 -1.30 -34.65
C VAL A 144 -9.98 -1.47 -36.16
N SER A 145 -9.66 -0.40 -36.92
CA SER A 145 -9.57 -0.46 -38.37
C SER A 145 -8.32 -1.24 -38.80
N TYR A 146 -8.39 -1.87 -39.96
CA TYR A 146 -7.22 -2.43 -40.65
C TYR A 146 -6.19 -1.31 -40.89
N ASP A 147 -4.91 -1.64 -40.77
CA ASP A 147 -3.79 -0.69 -40.76
C ASP A 147 -3.92 0.42 -39.70
N GLY A 148 -4.88 0.24 -38.77
CA GLY A 148 -5.12 1.14 -37.64
C GLY A 148 -4.29 0.84 -36.40
N SER A 149 -4.20 1.85 -35.57
CA SER A 149 -3.67 1.72 -34.20
C SER A 149 -4.76 1.96 -33.18
N PHE A 150 -4.67 1.27 -32.06
CA PHE A 150 -5.56 1.46 -30.91
C PHE A 150 -4.74 1.70 -29.66
N GLN A 151 -5.12 2.70 -28.87
CA GLN A 151 -4.54 2.99 -27.56
C GLN A 151 -5.62 2.98 -26.49
N PHE A 152 -5.39 2.27 -25.40
CA PHE A 152 -6.30 2.29 -24.25
C PHE A 152 -6.25 3.66 -23.56
N SER A 153 -7.42 4.28 -23.37
CA SER A 153 -7.55 5.56 -22.69
C SER A 153 -7.28 5.47 -21.17
N ARG A 154 -7.56 4.31 -20.58
CA ARG A 154 -7.28 4.01 -19.18
C ARG A 154 -5.80 3.67 -18.99
N ARG A 155 -5.20 4.08 -17.86
CA ARG A 155 -3.93 3.55 -17.40
C ARG A 155 -4.13 2.07 -17.05
N ILE A 156 -3.23 1.23 -17.55
CA ILE A 156 -3.22 -0.22 -17.39
C ILE A 156 -2.14 -0.60 -16.40
N THR A 157 -2.36 -1.65 -15.65
CA THR A 157 -1.39 -2.27 -14.77
C THR A 157 -1.43 -3.79 -14.99
N ALA A 158 -0.37 -4.32 -15.55
CA ALA A 158 -0.33 -5.72 -15.97
C ALA A 158 1.09 -6.19 -16.29
N ARG A 159 1.27 -7.49 -16.21
CA ARG A 159 2.36 -8.23 -16.85
C ARG A 159 1.89 -8.92 -18.13
N TYR A 160 0.63 -9.35 -18.15
CA TYR A 160 0.06 -10.14 -19.23
C TYR A 160 -1.07 -9.40 -19.95
N MET A 161 -1.15 -9.60 -21.27
CA MET A 161 -2.25 -9.09 -22.10
C MET A 161 -2.80 -10.25 -22.94
N LYS A 162 -4.09 -10.54 -22.76
CA LYS A 162 -4.83 -11.51 -23.58
C LYS A 162 -5.67 -10.75 -24.60
N ILE A 163 -5.58 -11.14 -25.87
CA ILE A 163 -6.32 -10.54 -26.98
C ILE A 163 -7.13 -11.64 -27.66
N GLU A 164 -8.45 -11.45 -27.73
CA GLU A 164 -9.40 -12.36 -28.36
C GLU A 164 -10.07 -11.64 -29.53
N ALA A 165 -9.96 -12.18 -30.74
CA ALA A 165 -10.70 -11.67 -31.91
C ALA A 165 -12.14 -12.18 -31.87
N ILE A 166 -13.09 -11.30 -31.53
CA ILE A 166 -14.51 -11.62 -31.36
C ILE A 166 -15.38 -11.18 -32.55
N GLY A 167 -14.82 -10.39 -33.48
CA GLY A 167 -15.45 -10.01 -34.73
C GLY A 167 -14.38 -9.72 -35.78
N THR A 168 -14.36 -10.51 -36.84
CA THR A 168 -13.43 -10.38 -37.98
C THR A 168 -14.16 -10.52 -39.29
N SER A 169 -13.64 -9.89 -40.36
CA SER A 169 -14.14 -10.10 -41.73
C SER A 169 -13.88 -11.53 -42.19
N ALA A 170 -14.85 -12.09 -42.95
CA ALA A 170 -14.65 -13.35 -43.63
C ALA A 170 -13.71 -13.22 -44.85
N TYR A 171 -13.58 -12.02 -45.40
CA TYR A 171 -12.93 -11.74 -46.68
C TYR A 171 -11.53 -11.13 -46.55
N SER A 172 -11.12 -10.73 -45.37
CA SER A 172 -9.80 -10.12 -45.12
C SER A 172 -9.00 -10.89 -44.09
N ASP A 173 -7.72 -10.64 -44.10
CA ASP A 173 -6.79 -11.21 -43.12
C ASP A 173 -5.85 -10.13 -42.52
N PHE A 174 -5.35 -10.37 -41.34
CA PHE A 174 -4.53 -9.41 -40.60
C PHE A 174 -3.52 -10.09 -39.67
N CYS A 175 -2.49 -9.36 -39.33
CA CYS A 175 -1.59 -9.67 -38.21
C CYS A 175 -1.39 -8.43 -37.32
N PHE A 176 -0.77 -8.61 -36.16
CA PHE A 176 -0.30 -7.47 -35.38
C PHE A 176 0.98 -6.91 -36.03
N ASP A 177 1.10 -5.58 -36.10
CA ASP A 177 2.31 -4.89 -36.56
C ASP A 177 3.20 -4.51 -35.38
N ASN A 178 2.56 -4.09 -34.28
CA ASN A 178 3.28 -3.72 -33.05
C ASN A 178 2.36 -3.81 -31.85
N ILE A 179 2.93 -4.14 -30.67
CA ILE A 179 2.30 -4.04 -29.37
C ILE A 179 3.29 -3.31 -28.45
N THR A 180 2.85 -2.23 -27.79
CA THR A 180 3.68 -1.42 -26.92
C THR A 180 3.01 -1.16 -25.58
N PHE A 181 3.83 -1.10 -24.55
CA PHE A 181 3.45 -0.63 -23.23
C PHE A 181 4.35 0.57 -22.86
N GLU A 182 3.80 1.79 -22.85
CA GLU A 182 4.49 2.96 -22.33
C GLU A 182 4.32 2.99 -20.81
N SER A 183 5.31 2.49 -20.08
CA SER A 183 5.28 2.51 -18.61
C SER A 183 5.56 3.89 -18.05
N THR A 184 5.01 4.18 -16.86
CA THR A 184 5.16 5.44 -16.12
C THR A 184 5.59 5.18 -14.69
N THR A 185 6.55 5.97 -14.20
CA THR A 185 6.97 5.98 -12.79
C THR A 185 7.71 7.27 -12.45
N SER A 186 7.66 7.68 -11.19
CA SER A 186 8.54 8.73 -10.66
C SER A 186 9.82 8.17 -10.01
N ALA A 187 9.95 6.86 -9.88
CA ALA A 187 11.13 6.24 -9.28
C ALA A 187 12.42 6.57 -10.04
N GLY A 188 13.48 6.83 -9.29
CA GLY A 188 14.83 7.04 -9.81
C GLY A 188 15.52 5.72 -10.15
N LEU A 189 16.84 5.80 -10.32
CA LEU A 189 17.67 4.60 -10.32
C LEU A 189 17.81 4.08 -8.90
N SER A 190 17.80 2.76 -8.76
CA SER A 190 18.05 2.09 -7.47
C SER A 190 19.40 2.52 -6.88
N LYS A 191 19.40 2.77 -5.58
CA LYS A 191 20.61 3.02 -4.78
C LYS A 191 20.99 1.80 -3.94
N VAL A 192 20.25 0.71 -4.07
CA VAL A 192 20.47 -0.52 -3.31
C VAL A 192 21.82 -1.14 -3.67
N LYS A 193 22.58 -1.47 -2.63
CA LYS A 193 23.84 -2.21 -2.75
C LYS A 193 23.79 -3.36 -1.76
N LEU A 194 23.66 -4.57 -2.28
CA LEU A 194 23.68 -5.79 -1.47
C LEU A 194 25.07 -6.41 -1.53
N ALA A 195 25.51 -7.04 -0.45
CA ALA A 195 26.74 -7.82 -0.42
C ALA A 195 26.64 -9.02 -1.39
N ASP A 196 27.76 -9.42 -1.97
CA ASP A 196 27.83 -10.60 -2.85
C ASP A 196 27.36 -11.86 -2.13
N SER A 197 27.67 -11.96 -0.83
CA SER A 197 27.27 -13.05 0.06
C SER A 197 25.77 -13.11 0.35
N THR A 198 24.99 -12.07 -0.01
CA THR A 198 23.53 -12.05 0.25
C THR A 198 22.87 -13.28 -0.38
N PRO A 199 22.13 -14.09 0.41
CA PRO A 199 21.42 -15.24 -0.12
C PRO A 199 20.48 -14.84 -1.27
N MET A 200 20.37 -15.70 -2.31
CA MET A 200 19.61 -15.38 -3.52
C MET A 200 18.17 -15.00 -3.21
N ILE A 201 17.53 -15.70 -2.25
CA ILE A 201 16.14 -15.38 -1.87
C ILE A 201 15.98 -13.93 -1.39
N PHE A 202 16.95 -13.37 -0.64
CA PHE A 202 16.87 -11.97 -0.21
C PHE A 202 17.23 -10.99 -1.34
N LYS A 203 18.05 -11.38 -2.32
CA LYS A 203 18.25 -10.61 -3.56
C LYS A 203 16.95 -10.53 -4.37
N ASP A 204 16.25 -11.65 -4.50
CA ASP A 204 14.96 -11.70 -5.18
C ASP A 204 13.87 -10.92 -4.44
N ILE A 205 13.79 -11.06 -3.12
CA ILE A 205 12.88 -10.25 -2.28
C ILE A 205 13.16 -8.76 -2.45
N ALA A 206 14.43 -8.34 -2.46
CA ALA A 206 14.80 -6.95 -2.65
C ALA A 206 14.37 -6.45 -4.04
N ARG A 207 14.64 -7.21 -5.10
CA ARG A 207 14.22 -6.89 -6.47
C ARG A 207 12.70 -6.75 -6.59
N VAL A 208 11.94 -7.67 -6.03
CA VAL A 208 10.46 -7.63 -6.06
C VAL A 208 9.94 -6.46 -5.24
N SER A 209 10.57 -6.12 -4.10
CA SER A 209 10.26 -4.91 -3.32
C SER A 209 10.45 -3.64 -4.16
N GLU A 210 11.57 -3.52 -4.87
CA GLU A 210 11.85 -2.37 -5.74
C GLU A 210 10.87 -2.28 -6.90
N ASN A 211 10.54 -3.39 -7.55
CA ASN A 211 9.55 -3.42 -8.62
C ASN A 211 8.18 -2.92 -8.12
N THR A 212 7.75 -3.42 -6.95
CA THR A 212 6.47 -3.04 -6.35
C THR A 212 6.43 -1.54 -6.07
N LEU A 213 7.44 -1.01 -5.41
CA LEU A 213 7.50 0.42 -5.09
C LEU A 213 7.61 1.28 -6.35
N ARG A 214 8.47 0.89 -7.33
CA ARG A 214 8.62 1.60 -8.61
C ARG A 214 7.28 1.80 -9.30
N ASP A 215 6.46 0.78 -9.35
CA ASP A 215 5.20 0.79 -10.09
C ASP A 215 4.10 1.58 -9.35
N CYS A 216 4.20 1.69 -8.03
CA CYS A 216 3.32 2.51 -7.20
C CYS A 216 3.79 3.97 -7.05
N MET A 217 5.05 4.30 -7.41
CA MET A 217 5.56 5.67 -7.41
C MET A 217 5.12 6.41 -8.67
N GLN A 218 4.03 7.16 -8.58
CA GLN A 218 3.47 7.99 -9.65
C GLN A 218 3.58 9.49 -9.29
N GLY A 219 2.57 10.31 -9.49
CA GLY A 219 2.54 11.69 -9.01
C GLY A 219 2.55 11.78 -7.48
N VAL A 220 2.05 10.76 -6.84
CA VAL A 220 2.12 10.46 -5.41
C VAL A 220 2.54 8.99 -5.25
N TYR A 221 2.70 8.53 -4.03
CA TYR A 221 2.66 7.10 -3.76
C TYR A 221 1.22 6.60 -3.87
N GLU A 222 1.01 5.58 -4.68
CA GLU A 222 -0.29 4.92 -4.81
C GLU A 222 -0.26 3.58 -4.10
N ASP A 223 -1.28 3.29 -3.30
CA ASP A 223 -1.45 2.00 -2.61
C ASP A 223 -1.30 0.80 -3.55
N GLY A 224 -2.01 0.87 -4.69
CA GLY A 224 -1.93 -0.08 -5.79
C GLY A 224 -2.35 0.55 -7.11
N PRO A 225 -1.56 0.37 -8.20
CA PRO A 225 -1.82 1.04 -9.47
C PRO A 225 -3.00 0.45 -10.25
N LYS A 226 -3.44 -0.78 -9.94
CA LYS A 226 -4.69 -1.39 -10.45
C LYS A 226 -5.90 -0.76 -9.76
N ARG A 227 -5.85 -0.69 -8.44
CA ARG A 227 -6.77 -0.04 -7.52
C ARG A 227 -6.11 0.09 -6.14
N ASP A 228 -6.41 1.14 -5.37
CA ASP A 228 -7.39 2.20 -5.69
C ASP A 228 -6.79 3.40 -6.45
N GLN A 229 -5.48 3.41 -6.77
CA GLN A 229 -4.77 4.53 -7.42
C GLN A 229 -4.83 5.80 -6.55
N ARG A 230 -4.67 5.66 -5.25
CA ARG A 230 -4.83 6.71 -4.24
C ARG A 230 -3.62 6.79 -3.34
N LEU A 231 -3.38 7.98 -2.81
CA LEU A 231 -2.48 8.15 -1.68
C LEU A 231 -3.24 7.77 -0.39
N TRP A 232 -2.92 6.61 0.17
CA TRP A 232 -3.36 6.19 1.50
C TRP A 232 -2.29 6.50 2.54
N MET A 233 -2.67 7.13 3.65
CA MET A 233 -1.71 7.67 4.61
C MET A 233 -0.97 6.58 5.41
N GLY A 234 -1.59 5.44 5.63
CA GLY A 234 -0.93 4.29 6.27
C GLY A 234 0.10 3.63 5.36
N ASP A 235 -0.27 3.47 4.07
CA ASP A 235 0.60 2.94 3.02
C ASP A 235 1.83 3.84 2.84
N LEU A 236 1.62 5.15 2.79
CA LEU A 236 2.66 6.17 2.66
C LEU A 236 3.84 5.95 3.62
N TYR A 237 3.57 5.53 4.87
CA TYR A 237 4.65 5.30 5.83
C TYR A 237 5.58 4.17 5.36
N LEU A 238 5.01 3.06 4.93
CA LEU A 238 5.78 1.89 4.48
C LEU A 238 6.48 2.15 3.14
N GLU A 239 5.82 2.86 2.23
CA GLU A 239 6.39 3.28 0.95
C GLU A 239 7.58 4.22 1.15
N ALA A 240 7.46 5.20 2.05
CA ALA A 240 8.54 6.12 2.37
C ALA A 240 9.76 5.41 2.99
N LEU A 241 9.54 4.42 3.88
CA LEU A 241 10.61 3.58 4.41
C LEU A 241 11.34 2.82 3.29
N ALA A 242 10.59 2.17 2.41
CA ALA A 242 11.14 1.42 1.28
C ALA A 242 11.87 2.34 0.29
N ASN A 243 11.32 3.53 0.00
CA ASN A 243 11.96 4.53 -0.84
C ASN A 243 13.29 5.04 -0.24
N THR A 244 13.31 5.29 1.07
CA THR A 244 14.55 5.69 1.76
C THR A 244 15.63 4.62 1.66
N ALA A 245 15.26 3.35 1.68
CA ALA A 245 16.18 2.22 1.54
C ALA A 245 16.58 1.94 0.07
N SER A 246 15.84 2.44 -0.92
CA SER A 246 16.03 2.07 -2.33
C SER A 246 16.28 3.27 -3.26
N PHE A 247 15.23 3.96 -3.70
CA PHE A 247 15.34 5.00 -4.75
C PHE A 247 15.79 6.36 -4.21
N GLN A 248 15.49 6.68 -2.96
CA GLN A 248 15.82 7.95 -2.29
C GLN A 248 15.25 9.18 -3.03
N GLN A 249 14.03 9.06 -3.55
CA GLN A 249 13.28 10.12 -4.22
C GLN A 249 12.40 10.85 -3.21
N TYR A 250 12.98 11.76 -2.47
CA TYR A 250 12.32 12.41 -1.33
C TYR A 250 11.25 13.44 -1.71
N ASP A 251 11.27 13.95 -2.95
CA ASP A 251 10.27 14.93 -3.42
C ASP A 251 8.86 14.33 -3.41
N VAL A 252 8.69 13.06 -3.78
CA VAL A 252 7.39 12.40 -3.73
C VAL A 252 6.88 12.27 -2.30
N THR A 253 7.75 11.93 -1.33
CA THR A 253 7.39 11.87 0.09
C THR A 253 6.99 13.26 0.60
N LYS A 254 7.79 14.28 0.28
CA LYS A 254 7.49 15.68 0.62
C LYS A 254 6.14 16.14 0.06
N ARG A 255 5.89 15.84 -1.22
CA ARG A 255 4.61 16.12 -1.87
C ARG A 255 3.44 15.48 -1.12
N CYS A 256 3.52 14.19 -0.81
CA CYS A 256 2.46 13.46 -0.11
C CYS A 256 2.16 14.06 1.27
N LEU A 257 3.20 14.39 2.04
CA LEU A 257 3.06 15.05 3.34
C LEU A 257 2.33 16.40 3.23
N TYR A 258 2.71 17.23 2.26
CA TYR A 258 2.07 18.53 2.04
C TYR A 258 0.65 18.42 1.48
N LEU A 259 0.36 17.45 0.60
CA LEU A 259 -0.99 17.21 0.08
C LEU A 259 -1.95 16.84 1.21
N LEU A 260 -1.55 15.91 2.07
CA LEU A 260 -2.37 15.50 3.21
C LEU A 260 -2.62 16.67 4.17
N ALA A 261 -1.61 17.47 4.47
CA ALA A 261 -1.74 18.65 5.32
C ALA A 261 -2.64 19.73 4.70
N GLY A 262 -2.44 20.02 3.40
CA GLY A 262 -3.22 21.02 2.67
C GLY A 262 -4.69 20.65 2.48
N LEU A 263 -4.98 19.34 2.47
CA LEU A 263 -6.34 18.79 2.37
C LEU A 263 -6.95 18.41 3.72
N ALA A 264 -6.27 18.68 4.85
CA ALA A 264 -6.79 18.39 6.19
C ALA A 264 -8.16 19.01 6.42
N ASN A 265 -8.95 18.41 7.30
CA ASN A 265 -10.26 18.95 7.66
C ASN A 265 -10.11 20.38 8.24
N PRO A 266 -10.71 21.40 7.64
CA PRO A 266 -10.49 22.79 8.05
C PRO A 266 -11.02 23.12 9.44
N ARG A 267 -11.99 22.34 9.96
CA ARG A 267 -12.62 22.61 11.26
C ARG A 267 -11.78 22.11 12.43
N ASN A 268 -11.22 20.91 12.32
CA ASN A 268 -10.52 20.23 13.41
C ASN A 268 -9.08 19.84 13.09
N GLY A 269 -8.62 20.09 11.86
CA GLY A 269 -7.25 19.80 11.42
C GLY A 269 -6.90 18.32 11.29
N LEU A 270 -7.89 17.41 11.37
CA LEU A 270 -7.64 15.99 11.21
C LEU A 270 -7.33 15.66 9.76
N LEU A 271 -6.37 14.78 9.58
CA LEU A 271 -5.98 14.27 8.28
C LEU A 271 -6.96 13.20 7.82
N TYR A 272 -7.42 13.33 6.58
CA TYR A 272 -8.19 12.26 5.94
C TYR A 272 -7.29 11.06 5.64
N SER A 273 -7.86 9.86 5.73
CA SER A 273 -7.10 8.61 5.56
C SER A 273 -6.50 8.44 4.16
N ASN A 274 -7.11 9.06 3.16
CA ASN A 274 -6.64 9.02 1.78
C ASN A 274 -7.06 10.25 0.97
N MET A 275 -6.38 10.44 -0.16
CA MET A 275 -6.71 11.44 -1.16
C MET A 275 -6.58 10.87 -2.57
N VAL A 276 -7.33 11.46 -3.50
CA VAL A 276 -7.30 11.19 -4.93
C VAL A 276 -6.66 12.37 -5.65
N GLU A 277 -5.71 12.09 -6.56
CA GLU A 277 -4.97 13.15 -7.26
C GLU A 277 -5.78 13.77 -8.41
N TYR A 278 -6.64 13.00 -9.07
CA TYR A 278 -7.34 13.41 -10.28
C TYR A 278 -8.85 13.62 -10.09
N PRO A 279 -9.49 14.56 -10.84
CA PRO A 279 -8.86 15.53 -11.77
C PRO A 279 -8.07 16.63 -11.08
N THR A 280 -8.34 16.89 -9.81
CA THR A 280 -7.62 17.77 -8.90
C THR A 280 -7.48 17.10 -7.55
N PRO A 281 -6.39 17.32 -6.79
CA PRO A 281 -6.21 16.70 -5.49
C PRO A 281 -7.39 17.01 -4.55
N HIS A 282 -8.00 15.97 -4.02
CA HIS A 282 -9.10 16.07 -3.05
C HIS A 282 -9.10 14.90 -2.09
N ALA A 283 -9.47 15.16 -0.84
CA ALA A 283 -9.57 14.14 0.19
C ALA A 283 -10.92 13.41 0.15
N GLN A 284 -10.94 12.16 0.59
CA GLN A 284 -12.16 11.41 0.84
C GLN A 284 -12.54 11.50 2.32
N ASN A 285 -13.82 11.54 2.60
CA ASN A 285 -14.34 11.74 3.97
C ASN A 285 -14.25 10.48 4.85
N SER A 286 -13.01 10.03 5.11
CA SER A 286 -12.71 8.93 6.03
C SER A 286 -11.53 9.29 6.92
N PHE A 287 -11.58 8.85 8.19
CA PHE A 287 -10.53 9.11 9.18
C PHE A 287 -10.17 7.82 9.88
N PHE A 288 -8.88 7.48 9.84
CA PHE A 288 -8.34 6.33 10.55
C PHE A 288 -7.30 6.83 11.55
N VAL A 289 -7.52 6.52 12.82
CA VAL A 289 -6.66 6.99 13.92
C VAL A 289 -5.23 6.50 13.76
N ASP A 290 -5.07 5.25 13.41
CA ASP A 290 -3.78 4.61 13.13
C ASP A 290 -3.05 5.27 11.95
N TYR A 291 -3.78 5.64 10.89
CA TYR A 291 -3.22 6.35 9.74
C TYR A 291 -2.80 7.78 10.08
N ALA A 292 -3.63 8.49 10.86
CA ALA A 292 -3.28 9.84 11.32
C ALA A 292 -1.99 9.85 12.17
N LEU A 293 -1.79 8.81 12.97
CA LEU A 293 -0.55 8.62 13.73
C LEU A 293 0.63 8.24 12.83
N SER A 294 0.41 7.47 11.77
CA SER A 294 1.46 7.09 10.79
C SER A 294 2.03 8.28 10.02
N TYR A 295 1.25 9.35 9.84
CA TYR A 295 1.76 10.60 9.25
C TYR A 295 2.95 11.17 10.01
N VAL A 296 2.90 11.12 11.35
CA VAL A 296 3.99 11.60 12.23
C VAL A 296 5.25 10.76 12.00
N LEU A 297 5.09 9.44 11.88
CA LEU A 297 6.19 8.50 11.64
C LEU A 297 6.84 8.79 10.28
N THR A 298 6.02 9.03 9.25
CA THR A 298 6.51 9.39 7.91
C THR A 298 7.32 10.68 7.91
N LEU A 299 6.83 11.71 8.60
CA LEU A 299 7.56 12.99 8.69
C LEU A 299 8.89 12.83 9.43
N ASP A 300 8.92 12.09 10.53
CA ASP A 300 10.17 11.87 11.28
C ASP A 300 11.23 11.15 10.42
N ASP A 301 10.83 10.09 9.70
CA ASP A 301 11.74 9.37 8.82
C ASP A 301 12.20 10.21 7.61
N TYR A 302 11.30 11.03 7.05
CA TYR A 302 11.66 12.01 6.03
C TYR A 302 12.72 13.01 6.55
N LEU A 303 12.53 13.55 7.76
CA LEU A 303 13.46 14.50 8.36
C LEU A 303 14.80 13.84 8.73
N LYS A 304 14.80 12.58 9.16
CA LYS A 304 16.02 11.79 9.38
C LYS A 304 16.82 11.62 8.10
N ALA A 305 16.13 11.32 7.00
CA ALA A 305 16.76 11.06 5.72
C ALA A 305 17.28 12.32 5.01
N THR A 306 16.58 13.45 5.16
CA THR A 306 16.84 14.66 4.35
C THR A 306 17.46 15.82 5.15
N GLY A 307 17.21 15.89 6.45
CA GLY A 307 17.57 17.06 7.26
C GLY A 307 16.73 18.31 6.98
N ASP A 308 15.59 18.20 6.28
CA ASP A 308 14.73 19.33 5.87
C ASP A 308 13.94 19.93 7.04
N VAL A 309 14.65 20.63 7.91
CA VAL A 309 14.08 21.29 9.10
C VAL A 309 12.95 22.25 8.74
N ALA A 310 13.02 22.91 7.58
CA ALA A 310 12.01 23.87 7.15
C ALA A 310 10.64 23.17 6.93
N THR A 311 10.62 22.00 6.29
CA THR A 311 9.41 21.18 6.16
C THR A 311 8.92 20.69 7.51
N GLY A 312 9.84 20.30 8.40
CA GLY A 312 9.50 19.90 9.78
C GLY A 312 8.78 21.01 10.56
N LEU A 313 9.32 22.22 10.55
CA LEU A 313 8.70 23.38 11.22
C LEU A 313 7.32 23.72 10.64
N ASP A 314 7.20 23.67 9.33
CA ASP A 314 5.96 24.02 8.62
C ASP A 314 4.83 23.02 8.90
N LEU A 315 5.14 21.72 9.02
CA LEU A 315 4.18 20.66 9.28
C LEU A 315 4.05 20.29 10.77
N TRP A 316 4.81 20.92 11.64
CA TRP A 316 4.75 20.67 13.09
C TRP A 316 3.36 20.88 13.72
N PRO A 317 2.57 21.91 13.35
CA PRO A 317 1.21 22.06 13.84
C PRO A 317 0.32 20.85 13.52
N VAL A 318 0.54 20.22 12.33
CA VAL A 318 -0.21 19.03 11.92
C VAL A 318 0.14 17.85 12.82
N VAL A 319 1.42 17.62 13.08
CA VAL A 319 1.92 16.56 13.98
C VAL A 319 1.25 16.67 15.36
N LYS A 320 1.31 17.85 15.97
CA LYS A 320 0.70 18.06 17.29
C LYS A 320 -0.80 17.79 17.27
N ASN A 321 -1.49 18.33 16.29
CA ASN A 321 -2.94 18.19 16.20
C ASN A 321 -3.41 16.74 16.15
N GLN A 322 -2.70 15.86 15.37
CA GLN A 322 -3.07 14.45 15.31
C GLN A 322 -2.90 13.77 16.68
N ILE A 323 -1.78 13.99 17.36
CA ILE A 323 -1.50 13.38 18.67
C ILE A 323 -2.43 13.91 19.75
N GLU A 324 -2.56 15.24 19.87
CA GLU A 324 -3.37 15.90 20.90
C GLU A 324 -4.85 15.56 20.77
N THR A 325 -5.34 15.39 19.55
CA THR A 325 -6.72 14.93 19.31
C THR A 325 -6.94 13.53 19.86
N VAL A 326 -6.03 12.59 19.60
CA VAL A 326 -6.14 11.23 20.15
C VAL A 326 -6.01 11.24 21.67
N LEU A 327 -5.06 12.01 22.24
CA LEU A 327 -4.88 12.14 23.68
C LEU A 327 -6.11 12.70 24.39
N SER A 328 -6.76 13.71 23.80
CA SER A 328 -7.91 14.39 24.42
C SER A 328 -9.23 13.66 24.22
N GLN A 329 -9.40 12.92 23.14
CA GLN A 329 -10.69 12.35 22.76
C GLN A 329 -10.78 10.83 22.84
N ALA A 330 -9.64 10.13 22.74
CA ALA A 330 -9.63 8.68 22.69
C ALA A 330 -8.91 8.03 23.88
N ILE A 331 -8.30 8.80 24.79
CA ILE A 331 -7.66 8.29 26.00
C ILE A 331 -8.56 8.58 27.21
N ASP A 332 -8.93 7.55 27.93
CA ASP A 332 -9.73 7.65 29.14
C ASP A 332 -8.94 8.17 30.38
N GLN A 333 -9.64 8.37 31.47
CA GLN A 333 -9.03 8.82 32.75
C GLN A 333 -7.98 7.86 33.31
N ASN A 334 -8.05 6.56 32.94
CA ASN A 334 -7.07 5.54 33.35
C ASN A 334 -5.84 5.52 32.45
N GLY A 335 -5.79 6.33 31.40
CA GLY A 335 -4.71 6.37 30.42
C GLY A 335 -4.80 5.24 29.39
N LEU A 336 -5.99 4.72 29.12
CA LEU A 336 -6.23 3.67 28.15
C LEU A 336 -7.00 4.19 26.95
N TYR A 337 -6.66 3.68 25.78
CA TYR A 337 -7.42 3.92 24.56
C TYR A 337 -8.84 3.37 24.67
N SER A 338 -9.81 4.19 24.28
CA SER A 338 -11.24 3.85 24.28
C SER A 338 -11.93 4.42 23.04
N ASN A 339 -12.54 3.54 22.24
CA ASN A 339 -13.33 3.94 21.06
C ASN A 339 -14.60 4.71 21.41
N THR A 340 -15.09 4.64 22.66
CA THR A 340 -16.40 5.17 23.05
C THR A 340 -16.41 6.69 23.17
N SER A 341 -15.24 7.31 23.27
CA SER A 341 -15.09 8.76 23.44
C SER A 341 -15.03 9.54 22.11
N TYR A 342 -14.90 8.85 20.99
CA TYR A 342 -14.65 9.46 19.69
C TYR A 342 -15.95 9.72 18.95
N GLN A 343 -16.47 10.95 19.05
CA GLN A 343 -17.69 11.36 18.36
C GLN A 343 -17.46 12.65 17.58
N TYR A 344 -17.22 12.50 16.27
CA TYR A 344 -17.35 13.62 15.34
C TYR A 344 -18.58 13.39 14.45
N PRO A 345 -19.62 14.23 14.54
CA PRO A 345 -20.80 14.12 13.69
C PRO A 345 -20.43 14.15 12.19
N GLY A 346 -20.86 13.15 11.45
CA GLY A 346 -20.64 13.06 10.00
C GLY A 346 -19.29 12.53 9.56
N MET A 347 -18.46 12.03 10.47
CA MET A 347 -17.15 11.43 10.15
C MET A 347 -17.15 9.96 10.52
N MET A 348 -16.69 9.12 9.61
CA MET A 348 -16.48 7.71 9.89
C MET A 348 -15.11 7.56 10.56
N PHE A 349 -15.11 7.39 11.89
CA PHE A 349 -13.92 7.08 12.66
C PHE A 349 -13.76 5.58 12.79
N SER A 350 -12.60 5.09 12.40
CA SER A 350 -12.24 3.69 12.51
C SER A 350 -10.76 3.55 12.91
N THR A 351 -10.44 2.44 13.52
CA THR A 351 -9.07 1.94 13.66
C THR A 351 -8.99 0.69 12.84
N VAL A 352 -8.20 0.68 11.80
CA VAL A 352 -8.28 -0.39 10.82
C VAL A 352 -7.11 -1.36 10.89
N PHE A 353 -5.87 -0.88 11.08
CA PHE A 353 -4.65 -1.68 11.02
C PHE A 353 -4.61 -2.70 9.87
N PHE A 354 -5.30 -2.48 8.83
CA PHE A 354 -5.47 -3.26 7.59
C PHE A 354 -4.72 -4.60 7.54
N ASP A 355 -5.10 -5.55 8.37
CA ASP A 355 -4.52 -6.87 8.31
C ASP A 355 -5.42 -7.90 7.62
N TRP A 356 -6.62 -7.47 7.20
CA TRP A 356 -7.62 -8.30 6.52
C TRP A 356 -7.83 -9.67 7.18
N SER A 357 -7.64 -9.73 8.50
CA SER A 357 -7.93 -10.96 9.24
C SER A 357 -9.39 -11.35 9.07
N PRO A 358 -9.70 -12.65 8.92
CA PRO A 358 -11.08 -13.12 8.87
C PRO A 358 -11.81 -12.95 10.19
N VAL A 359 -11.11 -12.63 11.27
CA VAL A 359 -11.65 -12.39 12.61
C VAL A 359 -11.51 -10.90 12.94
N ALA A 360 -12.60 -10.31 13.47
CA ALA A 360 -12.57 -8.91 13.91
C ALA A 360 -11.46 -8.69 14.95
N LEU A 361 -10.55 -7.78 14.64
CA LEU A 361 -9.41 -7.47 15.48
C LEU A 361 -9.80 -6.47 16.57
N ASP A 362 -9.47 -6.78 17.83
CA ASP A 362 -9.50 -5.80 18.91
C ASP A 362 -8.21 -4.95 18.87
N ASN A 363 -8.36 -3.69 18.54
CA ASN A 363 -7.26 -2.78 18.28
C ASN A 363 -6.77 -2.00 19.51
N HIS A 364 -7.36 -2.17 20.71
CA HIS A 364 -7.03 -1.34 21.87
C HIS A 364 -5.54 -1.39 22.25
N ALA A 365 -4.97 -2.58 22.39
CA ALA A 365 -3.55 -2.73 22.69
C ALA A 365 -2.65 -2.18 21.57
N ALA A 366 -3.06 -2.36 20.32
CA ALA A 366 -2.31 -1.89 19.16
C ALA A 366 -2.29 -0.36 19.08
N ILE A 367 -3.44 0.32 19.20
CA ILE A 367 -3.51 1.79 19.21
C ILE A 367 -2.75 2.38 20.41
N GLN A 368 -2.86 1.75 21.58
CA GLN A 368 -2.10 2.17 22.76
C GLN A 368 -0.60 2.17 22.48
N GLY A 369 -0.10 1.10 21.87
CA GLY A 369 1.30 0.97 21.47
C GLY A 369 1.72 1.97 20.40
N LEU A 370 0.91 2.10 19.34
CA LEU A 370 1.15 3.04 18.25
C LEU A 370 1.19 4.49 18.73
N LEU A 371 0.23 4.90 19.57
CA LEU A 371 0.21 6.27 20.12
C LEU A 371 1.50 6.58 20.88
N VAL A 372 1.94 5.68 21.75
CA VAL A 372 3.19 5.86 22.50
C VAL A 372 4.39 5.94 21.56
N TYR A 373 4.46 5.04 20.57
CA TYR A 373 5.53 5.03 19.57
C TYR A 373 5.54 6.34 18.78
N THR A 374 4.39 6.81 18.34
CA THR A 374 4.24 8.08 17.61
C THR A 374 4.65 9.29 18.46
N MET A 375 4.31 9.30 19.75
CA MET A 375 4.74 10.39 20.66
C MET A 375 6.26 10.46 20.84
N GLU A 376 6.96 9.32 20.82
CA GLU A 376 8.43 9.31 20.85
C GLU A 376 9.02 9.87 19.56
N HIS A 377 8.46 9.50 18.40
CA HIS A 377 8.85 10.10 17.12
C HIS A 377 8.57 11.60 17.06
N ALA A 378 7.46 12.06 17.65
CA ALA A 378 7.18 13.50 17.77
C ALA A 378 8.19 14.23 18.66
N LEU A 379 8.68 13.61 19.74
CA LEU A 379 9.79 14.14 20.54
C LEU A 379 11.09 14.24 19.74
N ASP A 380 11.38 13.26 18.89
CA ASP A 380 12.54 13.29 17.99
C ASP A 380 12.41 14.40 16.94
N ILE A 381 11.23 14.57 16.35
CA ILE A 381 10.93 15.72 15.45
C ILE A 381 11.18 17.02 16.20
N ALA A 382 10.55 17.21 17.37
CA ALA A 382 10.65 18.44 18.16
C ALA A 382 12.10 18.79 18.51
N LYS A 383 12.92 17.79 18.86
CA LYS A 383 14.35 17.95 19.10
C LYS A 383 15.09 18.42 17.84
N ARG A 384 14.77 17.86 16.70
CA ARG A 384 15.41 18.14 15.42
C ARG A 384 15.09 19.54 14.89
N ILE A 385 13.84 19.99 15.08
CA ILE A 385 13.38 21.32 14.64
C ILE A 385 13.45 22.41 15.72
N GLY A 386 13.85 22.08 16.95
CA GLY A 386 14.04 23.06 18.03
C GLY A 386 12.76 23.46 18.79
N THR A 387 11.71 22.65 18.78
CA THR A 387 10.39 22.95 19.41
C THR A 387 10.08 22.12 20.65
N THR A 388 11.10 21.57 21.34
CA THR A 388 10.91 20.67 22.49
C THR A 388 10.09 21.26 23.64
N ALA A 389 10.11 22.59 23.81
CA ALA A 389 9.31 23.28 24.82
C ALA A 389 7.79 23.08 24.63
N GLU A 390 7.34 22.89 23.38
CA GLU A 390 5.93 22.71 23.06
C GLU A 390 5.36 21.33 23.44
N VAL A 391 6.24 20.34 23.61
CA VAL A 391 5.90 18.96 23.95
C VAL A 391 6.55 18.50 25.25
N LYS A 392 6.85 19.42 26.17
CA LYS A 392 7.53 19.15 27.45
C LYS A 392 6.80 18.12 28.31
N ASP A 393 5.50 17.97 28.17
CA ASP A 393 4.67 17.04 28.93
C ASP A 393 4.59 15.64 28.32
N TYR A 394 5.02 15.46 27.03
CA TYR A 394 4.96 14.18 26.34
C TYR A 394 5.75 13.06 27.05
N PRO A 395 6.97 13.28 27.61
CA PRO A 395 7.67 12.21 28.32
C PRO A 395 6.89 11.65 29.52
N ALA A 396 6.19 12.52 30.26
CA ALA A 396 5.35 12.10 31.39
C ALA A 396 4.11 11.33 30.92
N GLN A 397 3.49 11.78 29.83
CA GLN A 397 2.35 11.09 29.21
C GLN A 397 2.74 9.73 28.65
N VAL A 398 3.85 9.62 27.90
CA VAL A 398 4.42 8.35 27.41
C VAL A 398 4.60 7.35 28.56
N LYS A 399 5.22 7.78 29.67
CA LYS A 399 5.38 6.93 30.85
C LYS A 399 4.04 6.47 31.43
N ARG A 400 3.04 7.36 31.52
CA ARG A 400 1.69 7.05 31.99
C ARG A 400 0.98 6.04 31.08
N LEU A 401 0.99 6.28 29.77
CA LEU A 401 0.34 5.42 28.79
C LEU A 401 0.95 4.03 28.73
N ARG A 402 2.29 3.92 28.82
CA ARG A 402 3.00 2.63 28.91
C ARG A 402 2.60 1.85 30.16
N ALA A 403 2.60 2.50 31.31
CA ALA A 403 2.24 1.86 32.58
C ALA A 403 0.79 1.38 32.56
N ALA A 404 -0.14 2.20 32.06
CA ALA A 404 -1.55 1.84 31.89
C ALA A 404 -1.72 0.65 30.93
N GLY A 405 -1.08 0.71 29.75
CA GLY A 405 -1.12 -0.36 28.75
C GLY A 405 -0.53 -1.67 29.29
N LYS A 406 0.61 -1.62 30.00
CA LYS A 406 1.20 -2.81 30.62
C LYS A 406 0.25 -3.45 31.63
N LYS A 407 -0.37 -2.65 32.50
CA LYS A 407 -1.35 -3.12 33.48
C LYS A 407 -2.59 -3.74 32.83
N ALA A 408 -3.07 -3.19 31.73
CA ALA A 408 -4.31 -3.61 31.09
C ALA A 408 -4.14 -4.82 30.16
N TYR A 409 -3.04 -4.86 29.40
CA TYR A 409 -2.88 -5.79 28.28
C TYR A 409 -1.84 -6.88 28.50
N TRP A 410 -0.86 -6.73 29.41
CA TRP A 410 0.16 -7.74 29.64
C TRP A 410 -0.26 -8.79 30.67
N ASP A 411 -0.38 -10.03 30.25
CA ASP A 411 -0.51 -11.19 31.14
C ASP A 411 0.87 -11.78 31.42
N ALA A 412 1.41 -11.46 32.59
CA ALA A 412 2.75 -11.90 32.99
C ALA A 412 2.85 -13.42 33.25
N LYS A 413 1.73 -14.09 33.55
CA LYS A 413 1.70 -15.54 33.80
C LYS A 413 1.74 -16.30 32.49
N GLN A 414 0.92 -15.91 31.51
CA GLN A 414 0.86 -16.53 30.19
C GLN A 414 1.93 -15.97 29.24
N LYS A 415 2.49 -14.81 29.57
CA LYS A 415 3.40 -14.03 28.71
C LYS A 415 2.78 -13.74 27.34
N LEU A 416 1.55 -13.24 27.37
CA LEU A 416 0.77 -12.85 26.21
C LEU A 416 0.29 -11.40 26.35
N VAL A 417 0.14 -10.72 25.21
CA VAL A 417 -0.60 -9.47 25.12
C VAL A 417 -2.05 -9.81 24.80
N LEU A 418 -2.95 -9.38 25.68
CA LEU A 418 -4.39 -9.67 25.59
C LEU A 418 -5.17 -8.36 25.50
N SER A 419 -5.87 -8.16 24.39
CA SER A 419 -6.61 -6.93 24.09
C SER A 419 -8.11 -7.08 24.31
N GLY A 420 -8.77 -5.99 24.70
CA GLY A 420 -10.21 -5.89 24.84
C GLY A 420 -10.85 -6.75 25.93
N LYS A 421 -12.17 -6.74 25.93
CA LYS A 421 -12.99 -7.48 26.90
C LYS A 421 -12.84 -9.00 26.76
N GLU A 422 -12.74 -9.46 25.53
CA GLU A 422 -12.62 -10.89 25.19
C GLU A 422 -11.19 -11.42 25.35
N LYS A 423 -10.25 -10.60 25.84
CA LYS A 423 -8.85 -10.98 26.01
C LYS A 423 -8.25 -11.57 24.74
N GLN A 424 -8.51 -10.94 23.62
CA GLN A 424 -8.04 -11.37 22.33
C GLN A 424 -6.50 -11.30 22.25
N ASN A 425 -5.88 -12.37 21.79
CA ASN A 425 -4.44 -12.41 21.49
C ASN A 425 -4.21 -12.29 19.99
N SER A 426 -3.44 -11.31 19.57
CA SER A 426 -3.14 -11.06 18.15
C SER A 426 -1.68 -10.71 17.93
N TYR A 427 -1.19 -10.99 16.74
CA TYR A 427 0.15 -10.59 16.29
C TYR A 427 0.26 -9.06 16.27
N THR A 428 -0.74 -8.37 15.74
CA THR A 428 -0.78 -6.89 15.64
C THR A 428 -0.73 -6.24 17.02
N GLY A 429 -1.57 -6.68 17.97
CA GLY A 429 -1.54 -6.17 19.34
C GLY A 429 -0.21 -6.42 20.06
N THR A 430 0.40 -7.59 19.85
CA THR A 430 1.71 -7.94 20.40
C THR A 430 2.82 -7.08 19.82
N SER A 431 2.83 -6.89 18.48
CA SER A 431 3.84 -6.11 17.78
C SER A 431 3.83 -4.64 18.26
N TRP A 432 2.67 -4.02 18.28
CA TRP A 432 2.57 -2.62 18.73
C TRP A 432 2.81 -2.42 20.22
N ALA A 433 2.47 -3.40 21.06
CA ALA A 433 2.83 -3.34 22.48
C ALA A 433 4.37 -3.35 22.70
N ILE A 434 5.10 -4.02 21.81
CA ILE A 434 6.57 -4.03 21.82
C ILE A 434 7.12 -2.74 21.25
N LEU A 435 6.67 -2.31 20.08
CA LEU A 435 7.12 -1.09 19.41
C LEU A 435 6.89 0.15 20.29
N GLY A 436 5.70 0.24 20.92
CA GLY A 436 5.38 1.29 21.89
C GLY A 436 6.08 1.15 23.26
N GLY A 437 6.87 0.10 23.48
CA GLY A 437 7.59 -0.12 24.75
C GLY A 437 6.67 -0.41 25.94
N ILE A 438 5.45 -0.87 25.72
CA ILE A 438 4.54 -1.37 26.77
C ILE A 438 5.15 -2.61 27.43
N ILE A 439 5.73 -3.48 26.61
CA ILE A 439 6.57 -4.60 27.04
C ILE A 439 7.92 -4.55 26.32
N SER A 440 8.97 -5.01 26.96
CA SER A 440 10.34 -4.95 26.43
C SER A 440 11.21 -6.11 26.93
N GLY A 441 12.42 -6.24 26.39
CA GLY A 441 13.42 -7.22 26.81
C GLY A 441 12.89 -8.67 26.73
N LYS A 442 13.10 -9.46 27.78
CA LYS A 442 12.69 -10.88 27.83
C LYS A 442 11.17 -11.08 27.76
N ASP A 443 10.38 -10.12 28.27
CA ASP A 443 8.92 -10.17 28.17
C ASP A 443 8.48 -10.05 26.70
N ALA A 444 9.06 -9.11 25.94
CA ALA A 444 8.79 -8.93 24.52
C ALA A 444 9.16 -10.17 23.69
N GLN A 445 10.36 -10.73 23.93
CA GLN A 445 10.77 -11.98 23.25
C GLN A 445 9.81 -13.13 23.54
N SER A 446 9.39 -13.27 24.81
CA SER A 446 8.44 -14.32 25.21
C SER A 446 7.08 -14.10 24.56
N ALA A 447 6.60 -12.85 24.50
CA ALA A 447 5.32 -12.51 23.89
C ALA A 447 5.28 -12.87 22.40
N ILE A 448 6.33 -12.53 21.63
CA ILE A 448 6.44 -12.92 20.21
C ILE A 448 6.40 -14.45 20.06
N LYS A 449 7.26 -15.15 20.80
CA LYS A 449 7.33 -16.63 20.71
C LYS A 449 6.01 -17.29 21.10
N ASN A 450 5.31 -16.75 22.09
CA ASN A 450 4.05 -17.32 22.56
C ASN A 450 2.88 -16.99 21.62
N VAL A 451 2.77 -15.77 21.07
CA VAL A 451 1.72 -15.45 20.10
C VAL A 451 1.88 -16.29 18.84
N MET A 452 3.10 -16.54 18.37
CA MET A 452 3.37 -17.38 17.19
C MET A 452 3.03 -18.86 17.42
N ARG A 453 3.14 -19.34 18.66
CA ARG A 453 2.80 -20.72 19.04
C ARG A 453 1.33 -20.91 19.41
N ASN A 454 0.61 -19.82 19.65
CA ASN A 454 -0.79 -19.90 20.05
C ASN A 454 -1.70 -20.14 18.81
N PRO A 455 -2.30 -21.32 18.65
CA PRO A 455 -3.14 -21.62 17.50
C PRO A 455 -4.44 -20.79 17.46
N LYS A 456 -4.79 -20.13 18.56
CA LYS A 456 -5.95 -19.23 18.67
C LYS A 456 -5.59 -17.77 18.44
N ALA A 457 -4.31 -17.45 18.27
CA ALA A 457 -3.90 -16.10 18.01
C ALA A 457 -4.35 -15.65 16.63
N ILE A 458 -4.79 -14.40 16.52
CA ILE A 458 -5.15 -13.80 15.25
C ILE A 458 -3.88 -13.46 14.49
N LYS A 459 -3.69 -14.14 13.35
CA LYS A 459 -2.57 -13.93 12.44
C LYS A 459 -2.85 -12.74 11.52
N PRO A 460 -1.83 -11.96 11.12
CA PRO A 460 -2.00 -10.92 10.11
C PRO A 460 -2.20 -11.55 8.72
N GLY A 461 -3.10 -10.99 7.94
CA GLY A 461 -3.35 -11.41 6.55
C GLY A 461 -2.58 -10.58 5.52
N THR A 462 -2.05 -9.41 5.91
CA THR A 462 -1.41 -8.47 5.00
C THR A 462 0.07 -8.30 5.26
N PRO A 463 0.86 -8.00 4.24
CA PRO A 463 2.25 -7.58 4.39
C PRO A 463 2.40 -6.32 5.25
N TYR A 464 1.40 -5.41 5.25
CA TYR A 464 1.37 -4.23 6.11
C TYR A 464 1.53 -4.60 7.59
N ALA A 465 0.67 -5.45 8.12
CA ALA A 465 0.74 -5.88 9.52
C ALA A 465 1.99 -6.72 9.81
N ASN A 466 2.44 -7.51 8.84
CA ASN A 466 3.66 -8.32 8.95
C ASN A 466 4.94 -7.47 9.04
N HIS A 467 4.98 -6.28 8.41
CA HIS A 467 6.08 -5.35 8.60
C HIS A 467 6.33 -5.04 10.08
N PHE A 468 5.30 -4.65 10.80
CA PHE A 468 5.41 -4.29 12.22
C PHE A 468 5.76 -5.48 13.11
N LEU A 469 5.37 -6.70 12.73
CA LEU A 469 5.80 -7.92 13.42
C LEU A 469 7.31 -8.14 13.26
N VAL A 470 7.83 -8.03 12.05
CA VAL A 470 9.27 -8.17 11.78
C VAL A 470 10.06 -7.09 12.51
N GLN A 471 9.58 -5.83 12.48
CA GLN A 471 10.22 -4.73 13.21
C GLN A 471 10.23 -4.98 14.72
N ALA A 472 9.14 -5.50 15.29
CA ALA A 472 9.06 -5.85 16.71
C ALA A 472 10.04 -6.99 17.07
N MET A 473 10.18 -8.00 16.21
CA MET A 473 11.19 -9.07 16.37
C MET A 473 12.60 -8.50 16.41
N LEU A 474 12.96 -7.65 15.46
CA LEU A 474 14.27 -7.01 15.39
C LEU A 474 14.54 -6.14 16.64
N ASN A 475 13.56 -5.33 17.06
CA ASN A 475 13.68 -4.45 18.22
C ASN A 475 13.88 -5.20 19.55
N CYS A 476 13.32 -6.40 19.67
CA CYS A 476 13.54 -7.23 20.87
C CYS A 476 14.69 -8.24 20.73
N GLY A 477 15.45 -8.19 19.63
CA GLY A 477 16.66 -9.00 19.41
C GLY A 477 16.41 -10.42 18.87
N LEU A 478 15.21 -10.73 18.37
CA LEU A 478 14.87 -12.00 17.72
C LEU A 478 15.26 -11.96 16.23
N LYS A 479 16.57 -11.78 15.98
CA LYS A 479 17.13 -11.55 14.64
C LYS A 479 16.95 -12.74 13.70
N GLN A 480 17.17 -13.96 14.21
CA GLN A 480 17.01 -15.17 13.39
C GLN A 480 15.54 -15.42 13.06
N GLU A 481 14.66 -15.27 14.04
CA GLU A 481 13.21 -15.40 13.84
C GLU A 481 12.68 -14.37 12.82
N ALA A 482 13.21 -13.14 12.85
CA ALA A 482 12.87 -12.11 11.86
C ALA A 482 13.34 -12.50 10.45
N LYS A 483 14.58 -13.01 10.32
CA LYS A 483 15.13 -13.52 9.04
C LYS A 483 14.28 -14.63 8.47
N ASP A 484 14.01 -15.65 9.28
CA ASP A 484 13.22 -16.81 8.89
C ASP A 484 11.79 -16.39 8.47
N TYR A 485 11.21 -15.42 9.20
CA TYR A 485 9.87 -14.93 8.91
C TYR A 485 9.79 -14.19 7.56
N VAL A 486 10.75 -13.31 7.27
CA VAL A 486 10.82 -12.61 5.98
C VAL A 486 11.02 -13.59 4.84
N GLU A 487 11.91 -14.58 5.01
CA GLU A 487 12.14 -15.62 4.00
C GLU A 487 10.90 -16.48 3.76
N GLN A 488 10.16 -16.84 4.80
CA GLN A 488 8.94 -17.66 4.68
C GLN A 488 7.81 -16.88 4.03
N TYR A 489 7.52 -15.66 4.51
CA TYR A 489 6.37 -14.89 4.09
C TYR A 489 6.58 -14.23 2.71
N TRP A 490 7.52 -13.30 2.59
CA TRP A 490 7.79 -12.62 1.30
C TRP A 490 8.50 -13.55 0.31
N GLY A 491 9.44 -14.36 0.77
CA GLY A 491 10.04 -15.40 -0.05
C GLY A 491 9.02 -16.45 -0.51
N GLY A 492 7.93 -16.67 0.23
CA GLY A 492 6.78 -17.46 -0.21
C GLY A 492 6.14 -16.91 -1.47
N MET A 493 5.85 -15.59 -1.50
CA MET A 493 5.32 -14.91 -2.70
C MET A 493 6.30 -14.99 -3.89
N VAL A 494 7.61 -14.80 -3.64
CA VAL A 494 8.65 -14.92 -4.67
C VAL A 494 8.65 -16.34 -5.28
N ARG A 495 8.61 -17.37 -4.45
CA ARG A 495 8.57 -18.79 -4.91
C ARG A 495 7.31 -19.13 -5.71
N LEU A 496 6.20 -18.41 -5.46
CA LEU A 496 4.97 -18.50 -6.23
C LEU A 496 4.98 -17.66 -7.52
N GLY A 497 6.11 -17.02 -7.84
CA GLY A 497 6.31 -16.27 -9.08
C GLY A 497 5.89 -14.79 -9.00
N ALA A 498 5.78 -14.22 -7.80
CA ALA A 498 5.52 -12.79 -7.64
C ALA A 498 6.60 -11.95 -8.30
N ASP A 499 6.19 -11.08 -9.21
CA ASP A 499 7.02 -10.07 -9.85
C ASP A 499 6.94 -8.72 -9.13
N THR A 500 5.80 -8.49 -8.50
CA THR A 500 5.50 -7.44 -7.53
C THR A 500 4.83 -8.06 -6.31
N PHE A 501 4.95 -7.45 -5.12
CA PHE A 501 4.31 -7.96 -3.91
C PHE A 501 2.83 -7.56 -3.83
N TRP A 502 2.05 -8.46 -3.24
CA TRP A 502 0.60 -8.46 -3.26
C TRP A 502 -0.01 -7.70 -2.08
N GLU A 503 -1.23 -7.22 -2.24
CA GLU A 503 -2.01 -6.53 -1.20
C GLU A 503 -2.14 -7.35 0.08
N TYR A 504 -2.38 -8.64 -0.06
CA TYR A 504 -2.34 -9.61 1.03
C TYR A 504 -1.92 -10.98 0.51
N TYR A 505 -1.40 -11.75 1.44
CA TYR A 505 -0.95 -13.10 1.18
C TYR A 505 -1.22 -13.98 2.40
N VAL A 506 -2.05 -14.99 2.21
CA VAL A 506 -2.32 -16.03 3.20
C VAL A 506 -1.65 -17.32 2.72
N PRO A 507 -0.52 -17.73 3.30
CA PRO A 507 0.26 -18.87 2.81
C PRO A 507 -0.54 -20.16 2.66
N ASP A 508 -1.51 -20.37 3.56
CA ASP A 508 -2.35 -21.57 3.61
C ASP A 508 -3.64 -21.45 2.76
N ASN A 509 -3.89 -20.29 2.13
CA ASN A 509 -5.10 -20.03 1.32
C ASN A 509 -4.84 -19.01 0.22
N HIS A 510 -4.31 -19.44 -0.92
CA HIS A 510 -4.01 -18.59 -2.06
C HIS A 510 -5.25 -18.00 -2.76
N LEU A 511 -6.45 -18.51 -2.45
CA LEU A 511 -7.72 -17.99 -2.99
C LEU A 511 -8.39 -16.97 -2.06
N PHE A 512 -7.72 -16.56 -0.98
CA PHE A 512 -8.28 -15.55 -0.09
C PHE A 512 -8.49 -14.23 -0.81
N SER A 513 -9.68 -13.65 -0.60
CA SER A 513 -10.01 -12.28 -1.02
C SER A 513 -10.97 -11.66 -0.02
N SER A 514 -10.62 -10.47 0.45
CA SER A 514 -11.49 -9.65 1.32
C SER A 514 -12.70 -9.07 0.56
N TYR A 515 -12.70 -9.20 -0.77
CA TYR A 515 -13.72 -8.66 -1.68
C TYR A 515 -14.76 -9.72 -2.02
N ASN A 516 -15.48 -10.24 -1.02
CA ASN A 516 -16.48 -11.32 -1.13
C ASN A 516 -15.92 -12.60 -1.78
N GLY A 517 -14.64 -12.91 -1.56
CA GLY A 517 -13.99 -14.06 -2.17
C GLY A 517 -13.67 -13.91 -3.67
N TYR A 518 -13.84 -12.71 -4.25
CA TYR A 518 -13.64 -12.46 -5.66
C TYR A 518 -12.19 -12.04 -5.96
N THR A 519 -11.34 -13.01 -6.31
CA THR A 519 -9.89 -12.84 -6.44
C THR A 519 -9.44 -11.90 -7.56
N LEU A 520 -10.24 -11.71 -8.62
CA LEU A 520 -9.93 -10.76 -9.69
C LEU A 520 -9.90 -9.28 -9.23
N LEU A 521 -10.45 -8.99 -8.04
CA LEU A 521 -10.34 -7.67 -7.40
C LEU A 521 -9.06 -7.49 -6.59
N ASN A 522 -8.33 -8.57 -6.29
CA ASN A 522 -7.09 -8.46 -5.57
C ASN A 522 -6.08 -7.62 -6.35
N SER A 523 -5.29 -6.83 -5.65
CA SER A 523 -4.13 -6.14 -6.22
C SER A 523 -2.89 -7.01 -6.03
N TYR A 524 -2.22 -7.35 -7.12
CA TYR A 524 -0.97 -8.12 -7.09
C TYR A 524 0.27 -7.23 -7.23
N CYS A 525 0.07 -5.91 -7.22
CA CYS A 525 1.09 -4.90 -7.01
C CYS A 525 0.55 -3.90 -5.97
N HIS A 526 1.03 -3.98 -4.72
CA HIS A 526 0.55 -3.13 -3.64
C HIS A 526 1.72 -2.64 -2.77
N ALA A 527 1.88 -1.33 -2.69
CA ALA A 527 3.11 -0.74 -2.17
C ALA A 527 3.36 -0.96 -0.68
N TRP A 528 2.35 -1.10 0.17
CA TRP A 528 2.57 -1.43 1.58
C TRP A 528 3.32 -2.76 1.79
N SER A 529 3.46 -3.54 0.71
CA SER A 529 4.13 -4.85 0.74
C SER A 529 5.62 -4.78 0.42
N CYS A 530 6.12 -3.61 -0.02
CA CYS A 530 7.49 -3.45 -0.50
C CYS A 530 8.55 -3.29 0.58
N THR A 531 8.18 -3.32 1.86
CA THR A 531 9.08 -3.01 2.98
C THR A 531 10.19 -4.00 3.30
N PRO A 532 10.24 -5.25 2.80
CA PRO A 532 11.40 -6.10 3.04
C PRO A 532 12.73 -5.47 2.61
N ILE A 533 12.72 -4.61 1.58
CA ILE A 533 13.93 -3.88 1.16
C ILE A 533 14.49 -3.00 2.29
N TYR A 534 13.62 -2.39 3.10
CA TYR A 534 14.03 -1.63 4.28
C TYR A 534 14.78 -2.50 5.27
N PHE A 535 14.29 -3.71 5.56
CA PHE A 535 14.97 -4.63 6.48
C PHE A 535 16.29 -5.13 5.91
N ILE A 536 16.32 -5.53 4.64
CA ILE A 536 17.51 -6.07 3.98
C ILE A 536 18.65 -5.06 3.96
N VAL A 537 18.33 -3.78 3.70
CA VAL A 537 19.33 -2.70 3.62
C VAL A 537 19.77 -2.22 5.00
N ASN A 538 18.85 -2.08 5.97
CA ASN A 538 19.16 -1.48 7.26
C ASN A 538 19.64 -2.50 8.32
N TYR A 539 19.46 -3.81 8.09
CA TYR A 539 19.95 -4.88 8.98
C TYR A 539 20.80 -5.89 8.20
N PRO A 540 21.92 -5.42 7.57
CA PRO A 540 22.74 -6.28 6.70
C PRO A 540 23.35 -7.45 7.46
N GLU A 541 23.62 -7.30 8.75
CA GLU A 541 24.13 -8.39 9.59
C GLU A 541 23.10 -9.53 9.80
N VAL A 542 21.83 -9.29 9.53
CA VAL A 542 20.75 -10.28 9.61
C VAL A 542 20.45 -10.88 8.24
N PHE A 543 20.25 -10.06 7.22
CA PHE A 543 19.69 -10.47 5.94
C PHE A 543 20.71 -10.67 4.83
N GLN A 544 21.93 -10.11 4.96
CA GLN A 544 22.95 -10.20 3.91
C GLN A 544 24.09 -11.19 4.23
N LYS A 545 23.89 -12.05 5.25
CA LYS A 545 24.86 -13.07 5.64
C LYS A 545 24.31 -14.47 5.47
#